data_c6999ee778f62cd10d0717d75137a982
#
_entry.id   c6999ee778f62cd10d0717d75137a982
#
_cell.length_a   1.000
_cell.length_b   1.000
_cell.length_c   1.000
_cell.angle_alpha   90.00
_cell.angle_beta   90.00
_cell.angle_gamma   90.00
#
_symmetry.space_group_name_H-M   'P 1'
#
loop_
_entity.id
_entity.type
_entity.pdbx_description
1 polymer ?
#
loop_
_entity_poly.entity_id
_entity_poly.type
_entity_poly.pdbx_seq_one_letter_code
_entity_poly.pdbx_strand_id
1 'polypeptide(L)'
;MMKRNRAWIFVAAVTLICVLPLWWSLWTSASQVANEKKAVVTVVETPTTRTPFSPPNGGRAIRSLSVHPNGVDWLFVECAQDGDNRCEVMRYQLDSGRLYRYALPAAYSYTYAHYSPKGNFIVMSRMPVYGDTEEDLRRSLHDLQIVLMHADGSAFEVVPVAPGNKLSPFMSPDESRIAFWRSERLVPPGRRVRLLEFDIWEYDRRGMREQPFAGIFKFVEGGQAQYISGDEILLESFGPSGLFSRYHEIYAGSAIYRMRRGNEVVPIPVVFDGIEHAQMPSMDRAGNLCLWGQTPRYGLTVIRISADGWRQAWQEVPLSSEPWFEPRELVCDSNGRYIASIYRDHPVRFGGGTGGLAMLDIAADIWSAVPLPPPWKAEEIPVAVSHEEARVRP
;
A
#
# COMPACT_ATOMS: atom_id res chain seq x y z
N MET A 1 -18.65 -28.07 -61.43
CA MET A 1 -18.24 -28.06 -60.03
C MET A 1 -17.36 -26.86 -59.66
N MET A 2 -17.78 -25.64 -59.99
CA MET A 2 -16.89 -24.45 -59.87
C MET A 2 -17.65 -23.15 -59.54
N LYS A 3 -18.77 -23.20 -58.83
CA LYS A 3 -19.53 -21.98 -58.42
C LYS A 3 -19.59 -21.75 -56.88
N ARG A 4 -18.99 -22.63 -56.04
CA ARG A 4 -19.13 -22.56 -54.61
C ARG A 4 -18.03 -21.74 -53.89
N ASN A 5 -16.89 -21.51 -54.54
CA ASN A 5 -15.76 -20.83 -53.90
C ASN A 5 -15.79 -19.29 -53.97
N ARG A 6 -16.63 -18.71 -54.85
CA ARG A 6 -16.68 -17.22 -54.97
C ARG A 6 -17.45 -16.55 -53.86
N ALA A 7 -18.44 -17.23 -53.25
CA ALA A 7 -19.22 -16.67 -52.13
C ALA A 7 -18.39 -16.53 -50.84
N TRP A 8 -17.49 -17.47 -50.57
CA TRP A 8 -16.65 -17.43 -49.37
C TRP A 8 -15.56 -16.34 -49.42
N ILE A 9 -15.03 -16.04 -50.57
CA ILE A 9 -14.05 -14.97 -50.78
C ILE A 9 -14.69 -13.61 -50.55
N PHE A 10 -15.96 -13.42 -50.97
CA PHE A 10 -16.69 -12.16 -50.75
C PHE A 10 -17.04 -11.92 -49.27
N VAL A 11 -17.47 -12.97 -48.56
CA VAL A 11 -17.75 -12.85 -47.12
C VAL A 11 -16.50 -12.57 -46.31
N ALA A 12 -15.37 -13.22 -46.62
CA ALA A 12 -14.10 -12.95 -45.94
C ALA A 12 -13.57 -11.54 -46.23
N ALA A 13 -13.73 -11.02 -47.47
CA ALA A 13 -13.31 -9.67 -47.81
C ALA A 13 -14.17 -8.58 -47.15
N VAL A 14 -15.48 -8.76 -47.06
CA VAL A 14 -16.38 -7.82 -46.40
C VAL A 14 -16.16 -7.80 -44.88
N THR A 15 -15.89 -8.95 -44.27
CA THR A 15 -15.58 -9.01 -42.83
C THR A 15 -14.26 -8.33 -42.50
N LEU A 16 -13.24 -8.49 -43.36
CA LEU A 16 -11.95 -7.83 -43.17
C LEU A 16 -12.04 -6.29 -43.31
N ILE A 17 -12.84 -5.80 -44.27
CA ILE A 17 -13.03 -4.35 -44.53
C ILE A 17 -13.84 -3.67 -43.42
N CYS A 18 -14.77 -4.37 -42.75
CA CYS A 18 -15.57 -3.78 -41.67
C CYS A 18 -14.90 -3.90 -40.31
N VAL A 19 -14.07 -4.88 -40.06
CA VAL A 19 -13.42 -5.10 -38.76
C VAL A 19 -12.13 -4.28 -38.60
N LEU A 20 -11.36 -4.08 -39.66
CA LEU A 20 -10.12 -3.27 -39.62
C LEU A 20 -10.33 -1.80 -39.24
N PRO A 21 -11.34 -1.07 -39.74
CA PRO A 21 -11.58 0.31 -39.30
C PRO A 21 -12.06 0.40 -37.84
N LEU A 22 -12.87 -0.56 -37.37
CA LEU A 22 -13.30 -0.64 -35.97
C LEU A 22 -12.13 -0.94 -35.02
N TRP A 23 -11.24 -1.81 -35.43
CA TRP A 23 -10.02 -2.10 -34.64
C TRP A 23 -9.07 -0.91 -34.63
N TRP A 24 -8.92 -0.20 -35.75
CA TRP A 24 -8.10 1.00 -35.84
C TRP A 24 -8.69 2.15 -35.02
N SER A 25 -10.02 2.36 -35.02
CA SER A 25 -10.66 3.38 -34.21
C SER A 25 -10.61 3.06 -32.71
N LEU A 26 -10.72 1.80 -32.32
CA LEU A 26 -10.54 1.38 -30.93
C LEU A 26 -9.07 1.52 -30.48
N TRP A 27 -8.11 1.24 -31.39
CA TRP A 27 -6.69 1.39 -31.07
C TRP A 27 -6.25 2.85 -31.01
N THR A 28 -6.77 3.70 -31.91
CA THR A 28 -6.52 5.14 -31.88
C THR A 28 -7.24 5.82 -30.69
N SER A 29 -8.43 5.38 -30.31
CA SER A 29 -9.11 5.87 -29.10
C SER A 29 -8.37 5.46 -27.84
N ALA A 30 -7.86 4.22 -27.75
CA ALA A 30 -7.03 3.79 -26.62
C ALA A 30 -5.70 4.56 -26.54
N SER A 31 -5.08 4.85 -27.69
CA SER A 31 -3.86 5.66 -27.74
C SER A 31 -4.11 7.14 -27.50
N GLN A 32 -5.29 7.67 -27.83
CA GLN A 32 -5.67 9.05 -27.51
C GLN A 32 -6.01 9.23 -26.03
N VAL A 33 -6.68 8.28 -25.40
CA VAL A 33 -6.91 8.30 -23.95
C VAL A 33 -5.60 8.19 -23.17
N ALA A 34 -4.62 7.44 -23.70
CA ALA A 34 -3.27 7.38 -23.10
C ALA A 34 -2.46 8.67 -23.32
N ASN A 35 -2.80 9.49 -24.32
CA ASN A 35 -2.12 10.77 -24.60
C ASN A 35 -2.80 11.98 -23.96
N GLU A 36 -4.03 11.87 -23.48
CA GLU A 36 -4.66 12.97 -22.75
C GLU A 36 -4.17 12.97 -21.31
N LYS A 37 -3.29 13.90 -21.01
CA LYS A 37 -2.75 14.29 -19.71
C LYS A 37 -1.53 13.51 -19.21
N LYS A 38 -0.45 13.53 -19.98
CA LYS A 38 0.87 13.48 -19.36
C LYS A 38 1.02 14.70 -18.46
N ALA A 39 0.98 14.49 -17.15
CA ALA A 39 1.41 15.52 -16.22
C ALA A 39 2.91 15.73 -16.49
N VAL A 40 3.27 16.87 -17.05
CA VAL A 40 4.67 17.24 -17.23
C VAL A 40 5.20 17.61 -15.85
N VAL A 41 5.92 16.69 -15.24
CA VAL A 41 6.67 16.97 -14.01
C VAL A 41 7.93 17.69 -14.42
N THR A 42 7.95 19.01 -14.21
CA THR A 42 9.18 19.80 -14.39
C THR A 42 10.03 19.59 -13.14
N VAL A 43 11.10 18.84 -13.27
CA VAL A 43 12.08 18.64 -12.21
C VAL A 43 12.85 19.95 -12.05
N VAL A 44 12.67 20.62 -10.93
CA VAL A 44 13.49 21.79 -10.58
C VAL A 44 14.85 21.28 -10.11
N GLU A 45 15.89 21.50 -10.90
CA GLU A 45 17.24 21.10 -10.55
C GLU A 45 17.74 21.90 -9.35
N THR A 46 17.88 21.25 -8.21
CA THR A 46 18.67 21.76 -7.09
C THR A 46 20.02 21.03 -7.11
N PRO A 47 21.12 21.69 -7.44
CA PRO A 47 22.43 21.05 -7.46
C PRO A 47 22.96 20.97 -6.02
N THR A 48 22.74 19.88 -5.35
CA THR A 48 23.41 19.57 -4.08
C THR A 48 24.10 18.23 -4.18
N THR A 49 25.39 18.22 -3.99
CA THR A 49 26.16 17.02 -3.67
C THR A 49 25.73 16.54 -2.29
N ARG A 50 24.72 15.69 -2.25
CA ARG A 50 24.19 15.12 -1.00
C ARG A 50 24.97 13.87 -0.65
N THR A 51 25.35 13.76 0.61
CA THR A 51 25.91 12.49 1.12
C THR A 51 24.77 11.47 1.21
N PRO A 52 24.89 10.32 0.57
CA PRO A 52 23.88 9.26 0.69
C PRO A 52 23.69 8.84 2.15
N PHE A 53 22.44 8.61 2.52
CA PHE A 53 22.13 8.05 3.84
C PHE A 53 22.60 6.60 3.91
N SER A 54 23.39 6.28 4.92
CA SER A 54 23.79 4.91 5.25
C SER A 54 23.11 4.54 6.57
N PRO A 55 21.99 3.78 6.52
CA PRO A 55 21.27 3.42 7.72
C PRO A 55 22.09 2.44 8.57
N PRO A 56 22.06 2.59 9.91
CA PRO A 56 22.64 1.62 10.80
C PRO A 56 21.85 0.30 10.72
N ASN A 57 22.50 -0.81 11.11
CA ASN A 57 21.80 -2.08 11.28
C ASN A 57 20.69 -1.92 12.34
N GLY A 58 19.45 -2.01 11.94
CA GLY A 58 18.28 -1.86 12.81
C GLY A 58 17.88 -3.16 13.51
N GLY A 59 18.14 -4.29 12.89
CA GLY A 59 17.91 -5.64 13.44
C GLY A 59 16.46 -5.95 13.84
N ARG A 60 15.46 -5.18 13.37
CA ARG A 60 14.05 -5.31 13.79
C ARG A 60 13.16 -5.68 12.60
N ALA A 61 12.22 -6.60 12.80
CA ALA A 61 11.27 -7.03 11.78
C ALA A 61 10.04 -6.10 11.75
N ILE A 62 10.24 -4.86 11.29
CA ILE A 62 9.17 -3.86 11.22
C ILE A 62 8.38 -4.01 9.91
N ARG A 63 7.07 -3.95 10.04
CA ARG A 63 6.09 -3.95 8.94
C ARG A 63 5.03 -2.91 9.23
N SER A 64 4.41 -2.35 8.23
CA SER A 64 3.38 -1.33 8.36
C SER A 64 3.83 -0.11 9.18
N LEU A 65 3.73 1.05 8.60
CA LEU A 65 4.09 2.33 9.22
C LEU A 65 2.97 3.32 8.98
N SER A 66 2.60 4.04 10.02
CA SER A 66 1.64 5.13 9.95
C SER A 66 2.06 6.26 10.88
N VAL A 67 1.91 7.48 10.44
CA VAL A 67 2.18 8.68 11.25
C VAL A 67 0.87 9.30 11.68
N HIS A 68 0.72 9.52 12.99
CA HIS A 68 -0.45 10.22 13.53
C HIS A 68 -0.51 11.66 12.99
N PRO A 69 -1.71 12.23 12.76
CA PRO A 69 -1.84 13.62 12.27
C PRO A 69 -1.21 14.70 13.14
N ASN A 70 -0.85 14.41 14.40
CA ASN A 70 -0.06 15.33 15.23
C ASN A 70 1.42 15.42 14.79
N GLY A 71 1.88 14.47 13.96
CA GLY A 71 3.24 14.38 13.48
C GLY A 71 4.28 14.02 14.54
N VAL A 72 3.86 13.43 15.67
CA VAL A 72 4.75 13.03 16.77
C VAL A 72 4.67 11.54 17.03
N ASP A 73 3.47 10.97 16.96
CA ASP A 73 3.23 9.56 17.21
C ASP A 73 3.36 8.73 15.92
N TRP A 74 4.24 7.74 15.94
CA TRP A 74 4.42 6.78 14.87
C TRP A 74 3.89 5.43 15.30
N LEU A 75 3.05 4.85 14.47
CA LEU A 75 2.47 3.53 14.65
C LEU A 75 3.14 2.57 13.68
N PHE A 76 3.57 1.42 14.16
CA PHE A 76 4.12 0.38 13.30
C PHE A 76 3.81 -1.01 13.86
N VAL A 77 3.95 -2.00 13.03
CA VAL A 77 3.85 -3.40 13.41
C VAL A 77 5.26 -3.97 13.50
N GLU A 78 5.56 -4.62 14.60
CA GLU A 78 6.82 -5.32 14.82
C GLU A 78 6.56 -6.81 15.02
N CYS A 79 7.26 -7.64 14.26
CA CYS A 79 7.15 -9.08 14.34
C CYS A 79 8.31 -9.65 15.17
N ALA A 80 8.09 -10.76 15.84
CA ALA A 80 9.16 -11.57 16.35
C ALA A 80 10.04 -12.04 15.18
N GLN A 81 11.26 -12.44 15.46
CA GLN A 81 12.31 -12.68 14.45
C GLN A 81 11.84 -13.48 13.23
N ASP A 82 12.57 -13.40 12.15
CA ASP A 82 12.29 -14.06 10.88
C ASP A 82 11.69 -15.47 10.99
N GLY A 83 10.48 -15.61 10.50
CA GLY A 83 9.75 -16.87 10.47
C GLY A 83 8.64 -17.00 11.53
N ASP A 84 8.61 -16.13 12.54
CA ASP A 84 7.48 -16.09 13.47
C ASP A 84 6.38 -15.18 12.93
N ASN A 85 5.19 -15.73 12.78
CA ASN A 85 4.01 -15.00 12.33
C ASN A 85 3.37 -14.14 13.44
N ARG A 86 4.03 -13.97 14.58
CA ARG A 86 3.55 -13.17 15.69
C ARG A 86 4.03 -11.75 15.59
N CYS A 87 3.11 -10.86 15.32
CA CYS A 87 3.38 -9.43 15.18
C CYS A 87 2.51 -8.64 16.15
N GLU A 88 3.09 -7.62 16.73
CA GLU A 88 2.48 -6.72 17.72
C GLU A 88 2.40 -5.30 17.16
N VAL A 89 1.47 -4.50 17.70
CA VAL A 89 1.32 -3.09 17.33
C VAL A 89 2.05 -2.21 18.32
N MET A 90 2.97 -1.41 17.79
CA MET A 90 3.84 -0.53 18.55
C MET A 90 3.55 0.92 18.21
N ARG A 91 3.66 1.79 19.21
CA ARG A 91 3.62 3.24 19.07
C ARG A 91 4.93 3.84 19.55
N TYR A 92 5.57 4.63 18.75
CA TYR A 92 6.77 5.39 19.11
C TYR A 92 6.45 6.87 19.13
N GLN A 93 6.86 7.57 20.18
CA GLN A 93 6.66 8.99 20.34
C GLN A 93 7.98 9.72 20.04
N LEU A 94 8.00 10.45 18.93
CA LEU A 94 9.22 11.02 18.35
C LEU A 94 9.90 12.05 19.26
N ASP A 95 9.13 12.89 19.96
CA ASP A 95 9.64 13.97 20.82
C ASP A 95 10.22 13.48 22.14
N SER A 96 9.66 12.42 22.72
CA SER A 96 10.10 11.85 23.99
C SER A 96 11.02 10.64 23.84
N GLY A 97 11.08 10.04 22.65
CA GLY A 97 11.79 8.80 22.42
C GLY A 97 11.16 7.57 23.08
N ARG A 98 9.92 7.68 23.57
CA ARG A 98 9.23 6.60 24.29
C ARG A 98 8.60 5.62 23.31
N LEU A 99 8.70 4.35 23.65
CA LEU A 99 8.08 3.25 22.91
C LEU A 99 6.97 2.64 23.73
N TYR A 100 5.82 2.42 23.10
CA TYR A 100 4.66 1.80 23.68
C TYR A 100 4.24 0.57 22.88
N ARG A 101 3.61 -0.38 23.56
CA ARG A 101 3.00 -1.57 22.98
C ARG A 101 1.53 -1.61 23.38
N TYR A 102 0.64 -1.79 22.43
CA TYR A 102 -0.77 -2.03 22.73
C TYR A 102 -0.96 -3.46 23.25
N ALA A 103 -1.61 -3.61 24.42
CA ALA A 103 -1.91 -4.91 25.04
C ALA A 103 -3.07 -5.60 24.32
N LEU A 104 -2.85 -6.01 23.08
CA LEU A 104 -3.82 -6.65 22.21
C LEU A 104 -3.94 -8.15 22.49
N PRO A 105 -5.09 -8.81 22.14
CA PRO A 105 -5.28 -10.25 22.31
C PRO A 105 -4.17 -11.09 21.67
N ALA A 106 -3.46 -11.88 22.48
CA ALA A 106 -2.30 -12.67 22.08
C ALA A 106 -2.62 -13.88 21.15
N ALA A 107 -3.92 -14.23 21.02
CA ALA A 107 -4.36 -15.27 20.08
C ALA A 107 -4.25 -14.85 18.59
N TYR A 108 -3.88 -13.60 18.33
CA TYR A 108 -3.81 -13.03 16.99
C TYR A 108 -2.43 -12.42 16.70
N SER A 109 -2.08 -12.42 15.44
CA SER A 109 -0.96 -11.67 14.88
C SER A 109 -1.51 -10.46 14.13
N TYR A 110 -0.93 -9.29 14.34
CA TYR A 110 -1.37 -8.04 13.73
C TYR A 110 -0.46 -7.71 12.55
N THR A 111 -1.02 -7.60 11.34
CA THR A 111 -0.21 -7.50 10.12
C THR A 111 -0.10 -6.08 9.58
N TYR A 112 -1.12 -5.27 9.79
CA TYR A 112 -1.18 -3.87 9.38
C TYR A 112 -1.85 -3.04 10.47
N ALA A 113 -1.36 -1.84 10.69
CA ALA A 113 -1.95 -0.90 11.63
C ALA A 113 -1.76 0.54 11.14
N HIS A 114 -2.86 1.25 10.94
CA HIS A 114 -2.84 2.62 10.44
C HIS A 114 -3.70 3.54 11.28
N TYR A 115 -3.21 4.73 11.55
CA TYR A 115 -4.04 5.80 12.10
C TYR A 115 -5.09 6.25 11.10
N SER A 116 -6.26 6.61 11.60
CA SER A 116 -7.25 7.31 10.80
C SER A 116 -6.77 8.73 10.44
N PRO A 117 -7.30 9.35 9.39
CA PRO A 117 -6.88 10.68 8.94
C PRO A 117 -7.02 11.80 9.97
N LYS A 118 -7.92 11.66 10.97
CA LYS A 118 -8.04 12.60 12.10
C LYS A 118 -7.24 12.16 13.33
N GLY A 119 -6.73 10.91 13.34
CA GLY A 119 -5.99 10.34 14.46
C GLY A 119 -6.84 9.77 15.58
N ASN A 120 -8.17 9.74 15.43
CA ASN A 120 -9.05 9.23 16.49
C ASN A 120 -9.00 7.72 16.64
N PHE A 121 -8.72 7.01 15.53
CA PHE A 121 -8.76 5.56 15.46
C PHE A 121 -7.45 4.97 14.94
N ILE A 122 -7.27 3.69 15.28
CA ILE A 122 -6.32 2.77 14.64
C ILE A 122 -7.16 1.68 13.99
N VAL A 123 -6.98 1.49 12.68
CA VAL A 123 -7.55 0.39 11.94
C VAL A 123 -6.46 -0.63 11.63
N MET A 124 -6.75 -1.92 11.84
CA MET A 124 -5.75 -2.99 11.79
C MET A 124 -6.29 -4.21 11.06
N SER A 125 -5.40 -4.98 10.44
CA SER A 125 -5.66 -6.38 10.09
C SER A 125 -5.08 -7.29 11.17
N ARG A 126 -5.87 -8.25 11.65
CA ARG A 126 -5.39 -9.29 12.55
C ARG A 126 -5.67 -10.68 11.99
N MET A 127 -4.79 -11.59 12.27
CA MET A 127 -4.81 -12.96 11.79
C MET A 127 -4.78 -13.91 13.00
N PRO A 128 -5.73 -14.88 13.13
CA PRO A 128 -5.63 -15.90 14.16
C PRO A 128 -4.34 -16.70 14.00
N VAL A 129 -3.69 -17.06 15.09
CA VAL A 129 -2.50 -17.92 15.07
C VAL A 129 -2.93 -19.34 15.40
N TYR A 130 -3.05 -20.20 14.37
CA TYR A 130 -3.45 -21.58 14.55
C TYR A 130 -2.26 -22.53 14.74
N GLY A 131 -1.09 -22.21 14.15
CA GLY A 131 0.13 -22.98 14.19
C GLY A 131 1.13 -22.50 13.13
N ASP A 132 2.19 -23.30 12.92
CA ASP A 132 3.33 -22.91 12.06
C ASP A 132 3.33 -23.68 10.72
N THR A 133 2.32 -24.52 10.45
CA THR A 133 2.24 -25.24 9.17
C THR A 133 1.72 -24.33 8.06
N GLU A 134 1.99 -24.71 6.81
CA GLU A 134 1.46 -24.00 5.65
C GLU A 134 -0.08 -24.01 5.62
N GLU A 135 -0.70 -25.07 6.10
CA GLU A 135 -2.15 -25.19 6.20
C GLU A 135 -2.71 -24.26 7.30
N ASP A 136 -2.04 -24.16 8.45
CA ASP A 136 -2.40 -23.20 9.50
C ASP A 136 -2.33 -21.76 8.99
N LEU A 137 -1.29 -21.42 8.25
CA LEU A 137 -1.17 -20.10 7.63
C LEU A 137 -2.29 -19.84 6.61
N ARG A 138 -2.67 -20.84 5.80
CA ARG A 138 -3.81 -20.73 4.86
C ARG A 138 -5.10 -20.45 5.59
N ARG A 139 -5.36 -21.20 6.67
CA ARG A 139 -6.52 -21.01 7.52
C ARG A 139 -6.51 -19.64 8.19
N SER A 140 -5.39 -19.23 8.75
CA SER A 140 -5.21 -17.91 9.38
C SER A 140 -5.51 -16.77 8.41
N LEU A 141 -5.03 -16.86 7.17
CA LEU A 141 -5.30 -15.86 6.12
C LEU A 141 -6.77 -15.83 5.69
N HIS A 142 -7.44 -16.98 5.68
CA HIS A 142 -8.88 -17.05 5.39
C HIS A 142 -9.71 -16.39 6.49
N ASP A 143 -9.30 -16.57 7.76
CA ASP A 143 -10.00 -16.05 8.94
C ASP A 143 -9.50 -14.65 9.36
N LEU A 144 -8.77 -13.99 8.48
CA LEU A 144 -8.25 -12.63 8.72
C LEU A 144 -9.40 -11.65 8.95
N GLN A 145 -9.25 -10.84 9.99
CA GLN A 145 -10.25 -9.87 10.45
C GLN A 145 -9.73 -8.44 10.35
N ILE A 146 -10.63 -7.51 10.13
CA ILE A 146 -10.37 -6.09 10.33
C ILE A 146 -10.85 -5.71 11.72
N VAL A 147 -10.04 -4.97 12.45
CA VAL A 147 -10.40 -4.44 13.77
C VAL A 147 -10.18 -2.94 13.80
N LEU A 148 -11.01 -2.28 14.61
CA LEU A 148 -10.96 -0.85 14.83
C LEU A 148 -10.84 -0.59 16.32
N MET A 149 -10.01 0.37 16.69
CA MET A 149 -9.76 0.76 18.07
C MET A 149 -9.56 2.28 18.14
N HIS A 150 -9.95 2.91 19.23
CA HIS A 150 -9.51 4.29 19.49
C HIS A 150 -7.99 4.33 19.67
N ALA A 151 -7.36 5.44 19.28
CA ALA A 151 -5.91 5.58 19.35
C ALA A 151 -5.34 5.51 20.78
N ASP A 152 -6.18 5.69 21.80
CA ASP A 152 -5.84 5.54 23.22
C ASP A 152 -5.97 4.10 23.76
N GLY A 153 -6.38 3.15 22.92
CA GLY A 153 -6.62 1.76 23.32
C GLY A 153 -8.05 1.44 23.75
N SER A 154 -8.95 2.43 23.80
CA SER A 154 -10.35 2.20 24.14
C SER A 154 -11.18 1.71 22.96
N ALA A 155 -12.37 1.20 23.22
CA ALA A 155 -13.38 0.83 22.23
C ALA A 155 -12.88 -0.08 21.09
N PHE A 156 -12.17 -1.15 21.45
CA PHE A 156 -11.72 -2.17 20.50
C PHE A 156 -12.92 -2.98 19.96
N GLU A 157 -13.06 -3.03 18.65
CA GLU A 157 -14.15 -3.75 17.98
C GLU A 157 -13.67 -4.51 16.73
N VAL A 158 -14.31 -5.66 16.47
CA VAL A 158 -14.14 -6.38 15.20
C VAL A 158 -15.10 -5.82 14.17
N VAL A 159 -14.60 -5.39 13.03
CA VAL A 159 -15.43 -4.89 11.94
C VAL A 159 -16.17 -6.05 11.28
N PRO A 160 -17.51 -6.03 11.20
CA PRO A 160 -18.29 -7.15 10.68
C PRO A 160 -18.28 -7.22 9.15
N VAL A 161 -17.15 -7.64 8.59
CA VAL A 161 -16.97 -7.88 7.16
C VAL A 161 -16.95 -9.38 6.87
N ALA A 162 -17.34 -9.78 5.66
CA ALA A 162 -17.39 -11.18 5.26
C ALA A 162 -16.02 -11.87 5.43
N PRO A 163 -15.98 -13.19 5.72
CA PRO A 163 -14.75 -13.96 5.77
C PRO A 163 -13.91 -13.83 4.51
N GLY A 164 -12.61 -14.07 4.59
CA GLY A 164 -11.67 -14.03 3.49
C GLY A 164 -10.45 -13.14 3.75
N ASN A 165 -9.58 -13.06 2.77
CA ASN A 165 -8.31 -12.34 2.88
C ASN A 165 -8.52 -10.82 2.79
N LYS A 166 -8.18 -10.10 3.85
CA LYS A 166 -8.33 -8.63 3.95
C LYS A 166 -7.04 -8.01 4.45
N LEU A 167 -6.40 -7.18 3.62
CA LEU A 167 -5.09 -6.63 3.90
C LEU A 167 -5.13 -5.09 3.91
N SER A 168 -4.20 -4.52 4.63
CA SER A 168 -3.87 -3.09 4.62
C SER A 168 -5.10 -2.17 4.70
N PRO A 169 -5.93 -2.25 5.75
CA PRO A 169 -7.10 -1.41 5.90
C PRO A 169 -6.71 0.05 6.15
N PHE A 170 -7.48 0.97 5.60
CA PHE A 170 -7.31 2.41 5.77
C PHE A 170 -8.66 3.14 5.81
N MET A 171 -8.73 4.28 6.46
CA MET A 171 -10.00 4.99 6.69
C MET A 171 -10.20 6.18 5.76
N SER A 172 -11.48 6.47 5.46
CA SER A 172 -11.88 7.68 4.74
C SER A 172 -11.59 8.94 5.56
N PRO A 173 -11.46 10.13 4.92
CA PRO A 173 -11.16 11.39 5.60
C PRO A 173 -12.19 11.79 6.67
N ASP A 174 -13.44 11.39 6.52
CA ASP A 174 -14.50 11.62 7.50
C ASP A 174 -14.60 10.54 8.57
N GLU A 175 -13.78 9.48 8.47
CA GLU A 175 -13.73 8.29 9.35
C GLU A 175 -15.00 7.44 9.35
N SER A 176 -15.88 7.64 8.37
CA SER A 176 -17.12 6.87 8.27
C SER A 176 -16.96 5.54 7.54
N ARG A 177 -15.85 5.33 6.82
CA ARG A 177 -15.63 4.14 6.00
C ARG A 177 -14.23 3.58 6.21
N ILE A 178 -14.12 2.26 6.06
CA ILE A 178 -12.86 1.52 6.10
C ILE A 178 -12.71 0.82 4.75
N ALA A 179 -11.69 1.19 3.97
CA ALA A 179 -11.32 0.49 2.76
C ALA A 179 -10.18 -0.49 3.04
N PHE A 180 -10.10 -1.55 2.24
CA PHE A 180 -9.09 -2.60 2.38
C PHE A 180 -8.90 -3.36 1.08
N TRP A 181 -7.72 -3.91 0.89
CA TRP A 181 -7.46 -4.87 -0.15
C TRP A 181 -8.11 -6.20 0.19
N ARG A 182 -8.89 -6.74 -0.73
CA ARG A 182 -9.45 -8.08 -0.65
C ARG A 182 -8.83 -8.96 -1.72
N SER A 183 -8.17 -10.03 -1.29
CA SER A 183 -7.67 -11.04 -2.23
C SER A 183 -8.75 -12.09 -2.47
N GLU A 184 -8.94 -12.43 -3.73
CA GLU A 184 -9.96 -13.40 -4.13
C GLU A 184 -9.52 -14.85 -3.93
N ARG A 185 -8.23 -15.12 -4.13
CA ARG A 185 -7.71 -16.49 -4.10
C ARG A 185 -6.41 -16.63 -3.32
N LEU A 186 -6.29 -17.81 -2.73
CA LEU A 186 -5.03 -18.37 -2.30
C LEU A 186 -4.50 -19.34 -3.35
N VAL A 187 -3.18 -19.39 -3.51
CA VAL A 187 -2.53 -20.44 -4.28
C VAL A 187 -2.88 -21.82 -3.67
N PRO A 188 -3.21 -22.83 -4.48
CA PRO A 188 -3.58 -24.16 -3.99
C PRO A 188 -2.52 -24.80 -3.09
N PRO A 189 -2.91 -25.74 -2.21
CA PRO A 189 -1.98 -26.52 -1.38
C PRO A 189 -0.84 -27.16 -2.19
N GLY A 190 0.31 -27.37 -1.56
CA GLY A 190 1.52 -27.92 -2.19
C GLY A 190 2.38 -26.88 -2.93
N ARG A 191 2.02 -25.61 -2.87
CA ARG A 191 2.83 -24.47 -3.31
C ARG A 191 2.93 -23.47 -2.17
N ARG A 192 3.91 -22.55 -2.22
CA ARG A 192 4.00 -21.48 -1.22
C ARG A 192 2.67 -20.74 -1.08
N VAL A 193 2.28 -20.44 0.15
CA VAL A 193 1.10 -19.61 0.41
C VAL A 193 1.29 -18.25 -0.24
N ARG A 194 0.37 -17.91 -1.11
CA ARG A 194 0.42 -16.69 -1.90
C ARG A 194 -1.00 -16.19 -2.16
N LEU A 195 -1.21 -14.91 -1.95
CA LEU A 195 -2.43 -14.22 -2.32
C LEU A 195 -2.33 -13.75 -3.77
N LEU A 196 -3.42 -13.82 -4.51
CA LEU A 196 -3.51 -13.41 -5.90
C LEU A 196 -4.81 -12.64 -6.14
N GLU A 197 -4.78 -11.75 -7.12
CA GLU A 197 -5.96 -11.02 -7.60
C GLU A 197 -6.65 -10.22 -6.49
N PHE A 198 -6.14 -9.04 -6.27
CA PHE A 198 -6.64 -8.10 -5.27
C PHE A 198 -7.68 -7.16 -5.86
N ASP A 199 -8.61 -6.73 -5.01
CA ASP A 199 -9.60 -5.70 -5.29
C ASP A 199 -9.78 -4.79 -4.08
N ILE A 200 -10.26 -3.57 -4.26
CA ILE A 200 -10.57 -2.66 -3.14
C ILE A 200 -12.03 -2.82 -2.75
N TRP A 201 -12.22 -3.15 -1.49
CA TRP A 201 -13.52 -3.19 -0.83
C TRP A 201 -13.61 -2.13 0.24
N GLU A 202 -14.83 -1.81 0.64
CA GLU A 202 -15.14 -0.79 1.62
C GLU A 202 -16.23 -1.27 2.56
N TYR A 203 -16.07 -0.96 3.84
CA TYR A 203 -17.11 -1.10 4.85
C TYR A 203 -17.61 0.28 5.27
N ASP A 204 -18.90 0.56 5.07
CA ASP A 204 -19.57 1.75 5.57
C ASP A 204 -20.01 1.51 7.02
N ARG A 205 -19.40 2.20 7.97
CA ARG A 205 -19.66 2.07 9.40
C ARG A 205 -21.06 2.54 9.81
N ARG A 206 -21.64 3.50 9.08
CA ARG A 206 -22.97 4.03 9.37
C ARG A 206 -24.05 3.10 8.83
N GLY A 207 -23.88 2.61 7.63
CA GLY A 207 -24.79 1.67 6.98
C GLY A 207 -24.56 0.21 7.37
N MET A 208 -23.49 -0.10 8.09
CA MET A 208 -23.06 -1.45 8.44
C MET A 208 -23.01 -2.37 7.20
N ARG A 209 -22.45 -1.88 6.12
CA ARG A 209 -22.49 -2.53 4.81
C ARG A 209 -21.11 -2.62 4.18
N GLU A 210 -20.74 -3.83 3.77
CA GLU A 210 -19.59 -4.11 2.93
C GLU A 210 -19.96 -4.06 1.45
N GLN A 211 -19.11 -3.44 0.62
CA GLN A 211 -19.29 -3.34 -0.82
C GLN A 211 -17.96 -3.12 -1.54
N PRO A 212 -17.84 -3.46 -2.85
CA PRO A 212 -16.72 -3.02 -3.65
C PRO A 212 -16.64 -1.48 -3.65
N PHE A 213 -15.44 -0.92 -3.60
CA PHE A 213 -15.24 0.54 -3.66
C PHE A 213 -15.67 1.12 -5.02
N ALA A 214 -15.32 0.42 -6.09
CA ALA A 214 -15.76 0.67 -7.46
C ALA A 214 -16.36 -0.61 -8.04
N GLY A 215 -16.55 -0.71 -9.36
CA GLY A 215 -16.78 -2.00 -10.01
C GLY A 215 -15.62 -2.96 -9.72
N ILE A 216 -15.85 -4.27 -9.81
CA ILE A 216 -14.83 -5.28 -9.55
C ILE A 216 -13.69 -5.12 -10.56
N PHE A 217 -12.53 -4.71 -10.07
CA PHE A 217 -11.32 -4.54 -10.87
C PHE A 217 -10.16 -5.22 -10.14
N LYS A 218 -9.64 -6.28 -10.75
CA LYS A 218 -8.59 -7.10 -10.14
C LYS A 218 -7.21 -6.56 -10.43
N PHE A 219 -6.41 -6.46 -9.38
CA PHE A 219 -5.00 -6.11 -9.42
C PHE A 219 -4.13 -7.33 -9.17
N VAL A 220 -2.90 -7.30 -9.67
CA VAL A 220 -1.95 -8.41 -9.48
C VAL A 220 -1.42 -8.43 -8.05
N GLU A 221 -1.12 -7.26 -7.51
CA GLU A 221 -0.62 -7.08 -6.16
C GLU A 221 -1.16 -5.77 -5.61
N GLY A 222 -1.54 -5.78 -4.34
CA GLY A 222 -1.96 -4.59 -3.61
C GLY A 222 -0.81 -4.04 -2.80
N GLY A 223 -0.42 -2.80 -3.10
CA GLY A 223 0.55 -2.04 -2.35
C GLY A 223 -0.08 -1.03 -1.40
N GLN A 224 0.63 0.05 -1.14
CA GLN A 224 0.14 1.14 -0.30
C GLN A 224 -1.05 1.84 -0.95
N ALA A 225 -2.09 2.10 -0.16
CA ALA A 225 -3.28 2.79 -0.62
C ALA A 225 -3.80 3.77 0.42
N GLN A 226 -4.43 4.86 -0.03
CA GLN A 226 -5.04 5.86 0.83
C GLN A 226 -6.18 6.60 0.13
N TYR A 227 -7.12 7.13 0.90
CA TYR A 227 -8.10 8.07 0.37
C TYR A 227 -7.44 9.42 0.07
N ILE A 228 -7.74 9.96 -1.11
CA ILE A 228 -7.40 11.36 -1.47
C ILE A 228 -8.61 12.27 -1.39
N SER A 229 -9.80 11.70 -1.38
CA SER A 229 -11.07 12.38 -1.07
C SER A 229 -12.09 11.38 -0.52
N GLY A 230 -13.31 11.80 -0.22
CA GLY A 230 -14.38 10.89 0.23
C GLY A 230 -14.78 9.83 -0.78
N ASP A 231 -14.48 10.01 -2.05
CA ASP A 231 -14.90 9.17 -3.16
C ASP A 231 -13.75 8.78 -4.12
N GLU A 232 -12.51 9.05 -3.75
CA GLU A 232 -11.35 8.72 -4.56
C GLU A 232 -10.19 8.17 -3.73
N ILE A 233 -9.55 7.12 -4.22
CA ILE A 233 -8.41 6.43 -3.62
C ILE A 233 -7.20 6.55 -4.56
N LEU A 234 -6.04 6.81 -3.95
CA LEU A 234 -4.73 6.62 -4.56
C LEU A 234 -4.19 5.27 -4.11
N LEU A 235 -3.67 4.47 -5.03
CA LEU A 235 -3.17 3.13 -4.74
C LEU A 235 -1.96 2.77 -5.60
N GLU A 236 -1.15 1.87 -5.07
CA GLU A 236 -0.02 1.25 -5.77
C GLU A 236 -0.37 -0.17 -6.17
N SER A 237 -0.02 -0.57 -7.39
CA SER A 237 -0.12 -1.95 -7.86
C SER A 237 0.83 -2.20 -9.03
N PHE A 238 1.12 -3.47 -9.28
CA PHE A 238 1.81 -3.90 -10.51
C PHE A 238 0.90 -3.90 -11.74
N GLY A 239 -0.35 -3.53 -11.60
CA GLY A 239 -1.30 -3.34 -12.68
C GLY A 239 -2.49 -4.29 -12.63
N PRO A 240 -3.37 -4.20 -13.64
CA PRO A 240 -4.57 -5.03 -13.69
C PRO A 240 -4.23 -6.51 -13.89
N SER A 241 -5.00 -7.38 -13.24
CA SER A 241 -4.98 -8.82 -13.47
C SER A 241 -6.01 -9.23 -14.53
N GLY A 242 -5.93 -10.46 -15.02
CA GLY A 242 -6.91 -11.03 -15.94
C GLY A 242 -6.51 -11.00 -17.41
N LEU A 243 -7.47 -10.81 -18.31
CA LEU A 243 -7.29 -10.97 -19.76
C LEU A 243 -6.21 -10.10 -20.41
N PHE A 244 -5.83 -9.02 -19.76
CA PHE A 244 -4.85 -8.06 -20.28
C PHE A 244 -3.47 -8.20 -19.65
N SER A 245 -3.31 -9.05 -18.65
CA SER A 245 -2.04 -9.23 -17.96
C SER A 245 -1.41 -10.56 -18.32
N ARG A 246 -0.36 -10.52 -19.13
CA ARG A 246 0.58 -11.63 -19.20
C ARG A 246 1.54 -11.52 -18.02
N TYR A 247 1.76 -12.62 -17.33
CA TYR A 247 2.53 -12.67 -16.07
C TYR A 247 3.94 -12.04 -16.16
N HIS A 248 4.53 -11.96 -17.33
CA HIS A 248 5.85 -11.37 -17.58
C HIS A 248 5.80 -9.86 -17.92
N GLU A 249 4.65 -9.33 -18.29
CA GLU A 249 4.45 -7.89 -18.51
C GLU A 249 4.16 -7.15 -17.20
N ILE A 250 3.74 -7.90 -16.17
CA ILE A 250 3.34 -7.40 -14.86
C ILE A 250 4.55 -6.95 -14.03
N TYR A 251 5.69 -7.61 -14.21
CA TYR A 251 6.93 -7.31 -13.48
C TYR A 251 7.75 -6.17 -14.10
N ALA A 252 7.19 -5.43 -15.01
CA ALA A 252 7.84 -4.23 -15.56
C ALA A 252 7.99 -3.09 -14.55
N GLY A 253 7.38 -3.21 -13.37
CA GLY A 253 7.45 -2.26 -12.26
C GLY A 253 6.08 -1.96 -11.68
N SER A 254 6.05 -1.38 -10.48
CA SER A 254 4.82 -0.88 -9.87
C SER A 254 4.45 0.48 -10.44
N ALA A 255 3.16 0.78 -10.40
CA ALA A 255 2.60 2.07 -10.80
C ALA A 255 1.56 2.54 -9.78
N ILE A 256 1.31 3.83 -9.78
CA ILE A 256 0.31 4.46 -8.95
C ILE A 256 -0.95 4.67 -9.78
N TYR A 257 -2.08 4.38 -9.19
CA TYR A 257 -3.39 4.52 -9.82
C TYR A 257 -4.31 5.39 -8.98
N ARG A 258 -5.19 6.11 -9.65
CA ARG A 258 -6.36 6.76 -9.05
C ARG A 258 -7.60 5.92 -9.34
N MET A 259 -8.38 5.64 -8.32
CA MET A 259 -9.63 4.92 -8.42
C MET A 259 -10.75 5.76 -7.81
N ARG A 260 -11.80 6.01 -8.59
CA ARG A 260 -12.98 6.74 -8.12
C ARG A 260 -14.09 5.78 -7.71
N ARG A 261 -14.87 6.14 -6.70
CA ARG A 261 -16.06 5.39 -6.28
C ARG A 261 -17.08 5.32 -7.40
N GLY A 262 -17.73 4.17 -7.54
CA GLY A 262 -18.84 3.96 -8.46
C GLY A 262 -18.71 2.67 -9.26
N ASN A 263 -19.75 2.34 -9.99
CA ASN A 263 -19.78 1.18 -10.87
C ASN A 263 -19.06 1.52 -12.18
N GLU A 264 -18.28 0.58 -12.71
CA GLU A 264 -17.64 0.64 -14.03
C GLU A 264 -16.46 1.62 -14.19
N VAL A 265 -15.86 2.08 -13.09
CA VAL A 265 -14.69 2.96 -13.19
C VAL A 265 -13.42 2.14 -13.26
N VAL A 266 -12.70 2.25 -14.36
CA VAL A 266 -11.35 1.70 -14.51
C VAL A 266 -10.37 2.61 -13.76
N PRO A 267 -9.46 2.06 -12.95
CA PRO A 267 -8.40 2.84 -12.32
C PRO A 267 -7.55 3.57 -13.36
N ILE A 268 -7.29 4.84 -13.12
CA ILE A 268 -6.51 5.68 -14.03
C ILE A 268 -5.05 5.67 -13.56
N PRO A 269 -4.09 5.22 -14.38
CA PRO A 269 -2.68 5.30 -14.03
C PRO A 269 -2.24 6.77 -13.90
N VAL A 270 -1.49 7.07 -12.85
CA VAL A 270 -0.83 8.36 -12.67
C VAL A 270 0.55 8.27 -13.28
N VAL A 271 0.80 9.06 -14.30
CA VAL A 271 2.08 9.07 -15.02
C VAL A 271 2.85 10.33 -14.64
N PHE A 272 4.11 10.16 -14.27
CA PHE A 272 5.02 11.24 -13.93
C PHE A 272 6.16 11.28 -14.97
N ASP A 273 6.43 12.46 -15.54
CA ASP A 273 7.52 12.61 -16.50
C ASP A 273 8.88 12.41 -15.82
N GLY A 274 9.72 11.55 -16.41
CA GLY A 274 11.06 11.26 -15.91
C GLY A 274 11.11 10.42 -14.63
N ILE A 275 9.98 9.87 -14.18
CA ILE A 275 9.91 8.98 -13.02
C ILE A 275 9.42 7.61 -13.48
N GLU A 276 10.24 6.61 -13.23
CA GLU A 276 9.90 5.21 -13.47
C GLU A 276 9.65 4.48 -12.15
N HIS A 277 8.87 3.42 -12.20
CA HIS A 277 8.61 2.54 -11.04
C HIS A 277 8.14 3.31 -9.79
N ALA A 278 7.17 4.22 -9.95
CA ALA A 278 6.60 4.97 -8.84
C ALA A 278 5.91 4.05 -7.83
N GLN A 279 6.28 4.17 -6.56
CA GLN A 279 5.86 3.28 -5.48
C GLN A 279 5.52 4.05 -4.20
N MET A 280 4.78 3.41 -3.30
CA MET A 280 4.51 3.85 -1.94
C MET A 280 4.00 5.30 -1.87
N PRO A 281 2.89 5.59 -2.56
CA PRO A 281 2.32 6.93 -2.57
C PRO A 281 1.82 7.32 -1.18
N SER A 282 2.19 8.49 -0.70
CA SER A 282 1.66 9.08 0.52
C SER A 282 1.41 10.56 0.33
N MET A 283 0.32 11.07 0.87
CA MET A 283 -0.12 12.44 0.68
C MET A 283 -0.23 13.18 2.01
N ASP A 284 0.28 14.39 2.07
CA ASP A 284 0.10 15.28 3.21
C ASP A 284 -1.29 15.98 3.19
N ARG A 285 -1.62 16.74 4.23
CA ARG A 285 -2.90 17.46 4.31
C ARG A 285 -3.07 18.56 3.26
N ALA A 286 -1.98 19.08 2.73
CA ALA A 286 -2.01 20.07 1.67
C ALA A 286 -2.25 19.44 0.29
N GLY A 287 -2.28 18.10 0.21
CA GLY A 287 -2.46 17.36 -1.02
C GLY A 287 -1.15 17.13 -1.80
N ASN A 288 -0.01 17.45 -1.20
CA ASN A 288 1.28 17.13 -1.81
C ASN A 288 1.53 15.64 -1.73
N LEU A 289 2.02 15.06 -2.82
CA LEU A 289 2.32 13.65 -2.94
C LEU A 289 3.81 13.40 -2.67
N CYS A 290 4.09 12.42 -1.82
CA CYS A 290 5.42 11.84 -1.65
C CYS A 290 5.39 10.41 -2.18
N LEU A 291 6.45 10.01 -2.86
CA LEU A 291 6.57 8.65 -3.39
C LEU A 291 8.03 8.24 -3.51
N TRP A 292 8.25 6.93 -3.64
CA TRP A 292 9.47 6.39 -4.17
C TRP A 292 9.37 6.31 -5.68
N GLY A 293 10.44 6.67 -6.37
CA GLY A 293 10.53 6.52 -7.81
C GLY A 293 11.95 6.30 -8.25
N GLN A 294 12.12 5.83 -9.47
CA GLN A 294 13.42 5.73 -10.11
C GLN A 294 13.57 6.88 -11.09
N THR A 295 14.64 7.67 -10.93
CA THR A 295 14.95 8.76 -11.87
C THR A 295 16.26 8.46 -12.61
N PRO A 296 16.41 8.91 -13.87
CA PRO A 296 17.65 8.72 -14.62
C PRO A 296 18.87 9.35 -13.95
N ARG A 297 18.66 10.42 -13.17
CA ARG A 297 19.73 11.15 -12.51
C ARG A 297 20.27 10.49 -11.26
N TYR A 298 19.38 9.94 -10.42
CA TYR A 298 19.74 9.49 -9.08
C TYR A 298 19.40 8.01 -8.81
N GLY A 299 18.79 7.32 -9.77
CA GLY A 299 18.26 5.99 -9.49
C GLY A 299 17.08 6.05 -8.52
N LEU A 300 17.08 5.22 -7.50
CA LEU A 300 16.02 5.18 -6.51
C LEU A 300 16.02 6.44 -5.63
N THR A 301 14.90 7.14 -5.59
CA THR A 301 14.79 8.52 -5.09
C THR A 301 13.45 8.73 -4.39
N VAL A 302 13.43 9.46 -3.28
CA VAL A 302 12.19 10.05 -2.76
C VAL A 302 11.86 11.30 -3.54
N ILE A 303 10.63 11.38 -3.99
CA ILE A 303 10.14 12.47 -4.83
C ILE A 303 8.94 13.10 -4.15
N ARG A 304 8.95 14.44 -4.06
CA ARG A 304 7.80 15.23 -3.63
C ARG A 304 7.21 15.97 -4.80
N ILE A 305 5.90 15.90 -4.93
CA ILE A 305 5.14 16.46 -6.03
C ILE A 305 4.07 17.38 -5.45
N SER A 306 3.94 18.59 -6.00
CA SER A 306 3.00 19.58 -5.48
C SER A 306 1.55 19.17 -5.69
N ALA A 307 0.68 19.64 -4.80
CA ALA A 307 -0.77 19.42 -4.85
C ALA A 307 -1.43 19.97 -6.13
N ASP A 308 -0.77 20.85 -6.87
CA ASP A 308 -1.29 21.45 -8.11
C ASP A 308 -1.31 20.44 -9.26
N GLY A 309 -2.27 19.51 -9.16
CA GLY A 309 -2.51 18.47 -10.15
C GLY A 309 -1.37 17.46 -10.28
N TRP A 310 -0.46 17.40 -9.31
CA TRP A 310 0.72 16.52 -9.28
C TRP A 310 1.58 16.65 -10.54
N ARG A 311 1.81 17.87 -10.96
CA ARG A 311 2.54 18.15 -12.21
C ARG A 311 4.01 18.46 -12.00
N GLN A 312 4.38 18.93 -10.81
CA GLN A 312 5.72 19.44 -10.56
C GLN A 312 6.35 18.73 -9.37
N ALA A 313 7.40 17.98 -9.61
CA ALA A 313 8.33 17.57 -8.57
C ALA A 313 9.15 18.79 -8.15
N TRP A 314 9.19 19.07 -6.83
CA TRP A 314 10.02 20.17 -6.33
C TRP A 314 11.20 19.68 -5.50
N GLN A 315 11.22 18.40 -5.18
CA GLN A 315 12.29 17.84 -4.37
C GLN A 315 12.55 16.39 -4.75
N GLU A 316 13.80 16.09 -5.04
CA GLU A 316 14.30 14.74 -5.23
C GLU A 316 15.40 14.49 -4.21
N VAL A 317 15.24 13.47 -3.38
CA VAL A 317 16.26 13.07 -2.40
C VAL A 317 16.74 11.67 -2.74
N PRO A 318 17.96 11.53 -3.27
CA PRO A 318 18.52 10.24 -3.59
C PRO A 318 18.65 9.40 -2.32
N LEU A 319 18.35 8.12 -2.45
CA LEU A 319 18.63 7.14 -1.43
C LEU A 319 20.12 6.84 -1.32
N SER A 320 20.44 6.09 -0.29
CA SER A 320 21.74 5.49 -0.11
C SER A 320 22.21 4.75 -1.36
N SER A 321 23.48 4.88 -1.68
CA SER A 321 24.16 4.07 -2.70
C SER A 321 24.36 2.62 -2.28
N GLU A 322 24.00 2.28 -1.04
CA GLU A 322 24.12 0.92 -0.53
C GLU A 322 23.09 0.00 -1.21
N PRO A 323 23.54 -1.04 -1.94
CA PRO A 323 22.66 -1.86 -2.79
C PRO A 323 21.67 -2.72 -1.99
N TRP A 324 21.83 -2.82 -0.70
CA TRP A 324 20.97 -3.57 0.22
C TRP A 324 19.92 -2.70 0.92
N PHE A 325 19.96 -1.37 0.77
CA PHE A 325 18.93 -0.50 1.30
C PHE A 325 17.66 -0.63 0.47
N GLU A 326 16.64 -1.18 1.07
CA GLU A 326 15.33 -1.34 0.44
C GLU A 326 14.28 -0.59 1.26
N PRO A 327 13.70 0.50 0.73
CA PRO A 327 12.57 1.16 1.37
C PRO A 327 11.34 0.26 1.29
N ARG A 328 10.53 0.25 2.35
CA ARG A 328 9.33 -0.60 2.38
C ARG A 328 8.03 0.14 2.50
N GLU A 329 7.97 1.17 3.23
CA GLU A 329 6.82 2.04 3.33
C GLU A 329 7.30 3.47 3.44
N LEU A 330 6.55 4.37 2.87
CA LEU A 330 6.84 5.79 2.91
C LEU A 330 5.59 6.52 3.36
N VAL A 331 5.72 7.36 4.38
CA VAL A 331 4.60 8.11 4.94
C VAL A 331 5.00 9.58 5.08
N CYS A 332 4.28 10.47 4.42
CA CYS A 332 4.41 11.90 4.62
C CYS A 332 3.85 12.28 6.00
N ASP A 333 4.57 13.08 6.78
CA ASP A 333 3.97 13.82 7.88
C ASP A 333 2.83 14.69 7.34
N SER A 334 1.70 14.66 8.01
CA SER A 334 0.50 15.40 7.57
C SER A 334 0.70 16.91 7.45
N ASN A 335 1.71 17.47 8.12
CA ASN A 335 2.08 18.88 8.03
C ASN A 335 3.25 19.14 7.06
N GLY A 336 3.73 18.11 6.37
CA GLY A 336 4.79 18.23 5.37
C GLY A 336 6.18 18.56 5.92
N ARG A 337 6.46 18.27 7.21
CA ARG A 337 7.75 18.57 7.84
C ARG A 337 8.80 17.51 7.56
N TYR A 338 8.40 16.24 7.50
CA TYR A 338 9.30 15.13 7.27
C TYR A 338 8.59 13.97 6.53
N ILE A 339 9.38 13.03 6.07
CA ILE A 339 8.92 11.77 5.51
C ILE A 339 9.45 10.63 6.39
N ALA A 340 8.55 9.78 6.86
CA ALA A 340 8.91 8.56 7.57
C ALA A 340 9.01 7.38 6.61
N SER A 341 9.95 6.47 6.83
CA SER A 341 10.09 5.25 6.04
C SER A 341 10.57 4.08 6.89
N ILE A 342 10.14 2.89 6.53
CA ILE A 342 10.78 1.66 6.95
C ILE A 342 11.94 1.39 5.99
N TYR A 343 13.11 1.07 6.51
CA TYR A 343 14.22 0.55 5.70
C TYR A 343 14.56 -0.87 6.11
N ARG A 344 15.14 -1.62 5.18
CA ARG A 344 15.73 -2.93 5.45
C ARG A 344 17.23 -2.86 5.34
N ASP A 345 17.90 -3.45 6.31
CA ASP A 345 19.35 -3.58 6.36
C ASP A 345 19.85 -4.94 5.84
N HIS A 346 18.94 -5.91 5.78
CA HIS A 346 19.23 -7.23 5.19
C HIS A 346 18.06 -7.65 4.29
N PRO A 347 18.20 -7.53 2.97
CA PRO A 347 17.17 -7.99 2.05
C PRO A 347 17.10 -9.52 2.08
N VAL A 348 16.07 -10.05 2.71
CA VAL A 348 15.72 -11.47 2.57
C VAL A 348 14.84 -11.62 1.34
N ARG A 349 15.22 -12.50 0.45
CA ARG A 349 14.37 -12.88 -0.68
C ARG A 349 12.98 -13.24 -0.13
N PHE A 350 11.92 -12.56 -0.60
CA PHE A 350 10.51 -12.85 -0.30
C PHE A 350 9.88 -12.26 0.97
N GLY A 351 10.13 -11.01 1.26
CA GLY A 351 9.24 -10.25 2.14
C GLY A 351 9.55 -10.30 3.63
N GLY A 352 10.48 -11.12 4.08
CA GLY A 352 11.09 -11.06 5.41
C GLY A 352 12.22 -10.04 5.45
N GLY A 353 12.86 -9.89 6.57
CA GLY A 353 14.06 -9.08 6.76
C GLY A 353 13.93 -8.14 7.94
N THR A 354 15.08 -7.82 8.50
CA THR A 354 15.23 -6.85 9.58
C THR A 354 15.56 -5.47 9.00
N GLY A 355 15.39 -4.46 9.80
CA GLY A 355 15.65 -3.07 9.44
C GLY A 355 15.30 -2.14 10.59
N GLY A 356 14.89 -0.94 10.28
CA GLY A 356 14.54 0.08 11.23
C GLY A 356 13.62 1.14 10.63
N LEU A 357 13.45 2.23 11.35
CA LEU A 357 12.75 3.41 10.89
C LEU A 357 13.72 4.53 10.54
N ALA A 358 13.45 5.23 9.45
CA ALA A 358 14.20 6.38 9.00
C ALA A 358 13.28 7.59 8.84
N MET A 359 13.83 8.76 9.00
CA MET A 359 13.16 10.05 8.83
C MET A 359 13.97 10.93 7.90
N LEU A 360 13.32 11.47 6.87
CA LEU A 360 13.85 12.55 6.05
C LEU A 360 13.31 13.88 6.56
N ASP A 361 14.17 14.73 7.09
CA ASP A 361 13.82 16.14 7.33
C ASP A 361 13.74 16.85 5.98
N ILE A 362 12.54 17.35 5.66
CA ILE A 362 12.27 17.96 4.35
C ILE A 362 12.96 19.31 4.19
N ALA A 363 13.08 20.08 5.28
CA ALA A 363 13.71 21.40 5.22
C ALA A 363 15.23 21.31 5.11
N ALA A 364 15.80 20.32 5.79
CA ALA A 364 17.25 20.10 5.80
C ALA A 364 17.75 19.18 4.69
N ASP A 365 16.84 18.42 4.05
CA ASP A 365 17.17 17.34 3.10
C ASP A 365 18.08 16.25 3.69
N ILE A 366 17.90 15.93 4.97
CA ILE A 366 18.77 14.99 5.69
C ILE A 366 17.98 13.80 6.17
N TRP A 367 18.46 12.61 5.79
CA TRP A 367 18.01 11.35 6.38
C TRP A 367 18.66 11.10 7.73
N SER A 368 17.87 10.61 8.67
CA SER A 368 18.33 10.11 9.97
C SER A 368 17.63 8.81 10.33
N ALA A 369 18.36 7.91 10.99
CA ALA A 369 17.74 6.74 11.61
C ALA A 369 16.98 7.15 12.86
N VAL A 370 15.82 6.56 13.08
CA VAL A 370 15.03 6.75 14.30
C VAL A 370 15.53 5.79 15.37
N PRO A 371 16.02 6.31 16.53
CA PRO A 371 16.62 5.47 17.59
C PRO A 371 15.51 4.79 18.41
N LEU A 372 15.01 3.66 17.93
CA LEU A 372 13.97 2.90 18.62
C LEU A 372 14.54 2.21 19.87
N PRO A 373 13.91 2.38 21.05
CA PRO A 373 14.23 1.57 22.22
C PRO A 373 13.98 0.07 21.97
N PRO A 374 14.69 -0.84 22.67
CA PRO A 374 14.41 -2.27 22.55
C PRO A 374 12.94 -2.61 22.87
N PRO A 375 12.32 -3.60 22.21
CA PRO A 375 10.90 -3.92 22.38
C PRO A 375 10.50 -4.26 23.82
N TRP A 376 11.39 -4.88 24.60
CA TRP A 376 11.13 -5.21 26.01
C TRP A 376 11.13 -4.01 26.96
N LYS A 377 11.50 -2.82 26.48
CA LYS A 377 11.37 -1.55 27.22
C LYS A 377 10.10 -0.79 26.85
N ALA A 378 9.27 -1.34 25.98
CA ALA A 378 8.01 -0.71 25.62
C ALA A 378 7.06 -0.67 26.84
N GLU A 379 6.44 0.48 27.04
CA GLU A 379 5.38 0.65 28.03
C GLU A 379 4.07 0.11 27.47
N GLU A 380 3.27 -0.55 28.30
CA GLU A 380 1.99 -1.11 27.84
C GLU A 380 0.88 -0.05 27.81
N ILE A 381 0.18 0.02 26.67
CA ILE A 381 -1.09 0.73 26.56
C ILE A 381 -2.21 -0.31 26.73
N PRO A 382 -3.03 -0.21 27.80
CA PRO A 382 -4.17 -1.11 27.99
C PRO A 382 -5.15 -1.00 26.81
N VAL A 383 -5.69 -2.15 26.39
CA VAL A 383 -6.70 -2.20 25.34
C VAL A 383 -8.01 -2.73 25.93
N ALA A 384 -9.08 -1.97 25.76
CA ALA A 384 -10.40 -2.34 26.23
C ALA A 384 -11.08 -3.32 25.25
N VAL A 385 -10.74 -4.60 25.37
CA VAL A 385 -11.39 -5.69 24.63
C VAL A 385 -12.65 -6.17 25.34
N SER A 386 -13.64 -6.65 24.59
CA SER A 386 -14.83 -7.26 25.20
C SER A 386 -14.47 -8.54 25.95
N HIS A 387 -15.27 -8.93 26.93
CA HIS A 387 -15.07 -10.17 27.70
C HIS A 387 -15.12 -11.42 26.80
N GLU A 388 -15.83 -11.37 25.70
CA GLU A 388 -15.95 -12.47 24.73
C GLU A 388 -14.64 -12.63 23.94
N GLU A 389 -14.06 -11.55 23.45
CA GLU A 389 -12.77 -11.50 22.77
C GLU A 389 -11.61 -11.92 23.69
N ALA A 390 -11.65 -11.56 24.97
CA ALA A 390 -10.62 -11.93 25.94
C ALA A 390 -10.61 -13.44 26.29
N ARG A 391 -11.70 -14.16 26.00
CA ARG A 391 -11.83 -15.61 26.25
C ARG A 391 -11.36 -16.49 25.10
N VAL A 392 -11.13 -15.93 23.91
CA VAL A 392 -10.54 -16.67 22.81
C VAL A 392 -9.09 -17.00 23.16
N ARG A 393 -8.88 -18.16 23.75
CA ARG A 393 -7.54 -18.73 23.95
C ARG A 393 -7.11 -19.45 22.66
N PRO A 394 -5.83 -19.41 22.33
CA PRO A 394 -5.27 -20.13 21.17
C PRO A 394 -5.50 -21.62 21.24
#